data_3236d2f2c506fafab6ceaa68e1de4afc
#
_entry.id   3236d2f2c506fafab6ceaa68e1de4afc
#
_cell.length_a   1.000
_cell.length_b   1.000
_cell.length_c   1.000
_cell.angle_alpha   90.00
_cell.angle_beta   90.00
_cell.angle_gamma   90.00
#
_symmetry.space_group_name_H-M   'P 1'
#
loop_
_entity.id
_entity.type
_entity.pdbx_description
1 polymer ?
#
loop_
_entity_poly.entity_id
_entity_poly.type
_entity_poly.pdbx_seq_one_letter_code
_entity_poly.pdbx_strand_id
1 'polypeptide(L)'
;MKMFKYIKEDIVAAKKYDPAAPNSFMLFIAYPGLIALRRHRFAHKLYEKGFKNLARWISYRTRRITGIDIHPGAQIGRRVFIDHGMGIVIGETTVIGNDVIIYHGVTLGASTFSKVDRHPKIGNNVILYANATVAGNISIGDNSIVATGSVVLKSMPENSFIKGMPATSTP
;
A
#
# COMPACT_ATOMS: atom_id res chain seq x y z
N MET A 1 0.16 -14.25 -18.21
CA MET A 1 -1.02 -14.83 -17.51
C MET A 1 -1.22 -14.31 -16.07
N LYS A 2 -0.23 -14.31 -15.16
CA LYS A 2 -0.41 -13.84 -13.76
C LYS A 2 -0.83 -12.36 -13.62
N MET A 3 -0.30 -11.43 -14.44
CA MET A 3 -0.61 -10.00 -14.37
C MET A 3 -2.09 -9.68 -14.60
N PHE A 4 -2.70 -10.27 -15.63
CA PHE A 4 -4.13 -10.08 -15.92
C PHE A 4 -5.05 -10.56 -14.79
N LYS A 5 -4.65 -11.66 -14.11
CA LYS A 5 -5.38 -12.15 -12.94
C LYS A 5 -5.39 -11.11 -11.81
N TYR A 6 -4.23 -10.54 -11.49
CA TYR A 6 -4.14 -9.49 -10.46
C TYR A 6 -4.99 -8.26 -10.78
N ILE A 7 -4.96 -7.79 -12.04
CA ILE A 7 -5.77 -6.63 -12.47
C ILE A 7 -7.26 -6.90 -12.27
N LYS A 8 -7.74 -8.09 -12.66
CA LYS A 8 -9.15 -8.46 -12.45
C LYS A 8 -9.52 -8.51 -10.97
N GLU A 9 -8.66 -9.07 -10.12
CA GLU A 9 -8.86 -9.14 -8.68
C GLU A 9 -8.89 -7.75 -8.02
N ASP A 10 -8.02 -6.85 -8.45
CA ASP A 10 -8.00 -5.47 -7.93
C ASP A 10 -9.25 -4.69 -8.37
N ILE A 11 -9.75 -4.89 -9.59
CA ILE A 11 -11.02 -4.31 -10.04
C ILE A 11 -12.21 -4.84 -9.22
N VAL A 12 -12.21 -6.13 -8.90
CA VAL A 12 -13.25 -6.72 -8.05
C VAL A 12 -13.18 -6.14 -6.63
N ALA A 13 -11.97 -5.98 -6.07
CA ALA A 13 -11.77 -5.36 -4.78
C ALA A 13 -12.28 -3.91 -4.76
N ALA A 14 -11.94 -3.12 -5.79
CA ALA A 14 -12.43 -1.74 -5.90
C ALA A 14 -13.96 -1.66 -5.92
N LYS A 15 -14.63 -2.52 -6.71
CA LYS A 15 -16.10 -2.58 -6.73
C LYS A 15 -16.74 -3.03 -5.41
N LYS A 16 -16.01 -3.84 -4.64
CA LYS A 16 -16.48 -4.30 -3.32
C LYS A 16 -16.43 -3.20 -2.27
N TYR A 17 -15.39 -2.38 -2.29
CA TYR A 17 -15.09 -1.44 -1.22
C TYR A 17 -15.48 0.01 -1.53
N ASP A 18 -15.67 0.37 -2.81
CA ASP A 18 -16.14 1.69 -3.23
C ASP A 18 -17.57 1.60 -3.79
N PRO A 19 -18.59 2.03 -3.03
CA PRO A 19 -19.98 2.05 -3.50
C PRO A 19 -20.19 2.96 -4.72
N ALA A 20 -19.32 3.96 -4.93
CA ALA A 20 -19.36 4.87 -6.07
C ALA A 20 -18.51 4.40 -7.26
N ALA A 21 -17.96 3.18 -7.18
CA ALA A 21 -17.07 2.65 -8.21
C ALA A 21 -17.73 2.65 -9.59
N PRO A 22 -17.08 3.27 -10.61
CA PRO A 22 -17.60 3.26 -11.97
C PRO A 22 -17.50 1.87 -12.61
N ASN A 23 -17.88 1.75 -13.88
CA ASN A 23 -17.72 0.50 -14.61
C ASN A 23 -16.24 0.05 -14.69
N SER A 24 -16.02 -1.25 -14.98
CA SER A 24 -14.68 -1.85 -14.97
C SER A 24 -13.68 -1.20 -15.93
N PHE A 25 -14.15 -0.64 -17.05
CA PHE A 25 -13.30 0.06 -18.01
C PHE A 25 -12.77 1.37 -17.40
N MET A 26 -13.64 2.18 -16.79
CA MET A 26 -13.24 3.42 -16.12
C MET A 26 -12.32 3.14 -14.92
N LEU A 27 -12.60 2.10 -14.12
CA LEU A 27 -11.71 1.64 -13.07
C LEU A 27 -10.31 1.31 -13.62
N PHE A 28 -10.24 0.64 -14.75
CA PHE A 28 -8.96 0.27 -15.36
C PHE A 28 -8.16 1.48 -15.86
N ILE A 29 -8.80 2.49 -16.48
CA ILE A 29 -8.10 3.59 -17.14
C ILE A 29 -7.90 4.84 -16.28
N ALA A 30 -8.81 5.11 -15.33
CA ALA A 30 -8.87 6.39 -14.64
C ALA A 30 -8.71 6.30 -13.10
N TYR A 31 -8.82 5.11 -12.49
CA TYR A 31 -8.78 4.98 -11.04
C TYR A 31 -7.32 5.01 -10.52
N PRO A 32 -6.90 6.05 -9.77
CA PRO A 32 -5.48 6.26 -9.43
C PRO A 32 -4.84 5.08 -8.72
N GLY A 33 -5.54 4.48 -7.74
CA GLY A 33 -5.05 3.33 -6.98
C GLY A 33 -4.77 2.12 -7.87
N LEU A 34 -5.68 1.80 -8.81
CA LEU A 34 -5.50 0.69 -9.73
C LEU A 34 -4.39 0.94 -10.76
N ILE A 35 -4.24 2.18 -11.21
CA ILE A 35 -3.13 2.60 -12.06
C ILE A 35 -1.80 2.40 -11.33
N ALA A 36 -1.72 2.87 -10.07
CA ALA A 36 -0.52 2.76 -9.27
C ALA A 36 -0.11 1.29 -9.02
N LEU A 37 -1.05 0.44 -8.60
CA LEU A 37 -0.80 -0.98 -8.34
C LEU A 37 -0.34 -1.73 -9.60
N ARG A 38 -1.01 -1.50 -10.73
CA ARG A 38 -0.65 -2.14 -12.00
C ARG A 38 0.75 -1.77 -12.45
N ARG A 39 1.09 -0.47 -12.41
CA ARG A 39 2.42 0.03 -12.78
C ARG A 39 3.50 -0.39 -11.80
N HIS A 40 3.16 -0.42 -10.51
CA HIS A 40 4.06 -0.94 -9.49
C HIS A 40 4.41 -2.41 -9.73
N ARG A 41 3.44 -3.29 -10.00
CA ARG A 41 3.71 -4.71 -10.30
C ARG A 41 4.65 -4.91 -11.49
N PHE A 42 4.56 -4.05 -12.49
CA PHE A 42 5.48 -4.06 -13.62
C PHE A 42 6.88 -3.58 -13.20
N ALA A 43 6.96 -2.45 -12.49
CA ALA A 43 8.20 -1.89 -11.99
C ALA A 43 8.92 -2.85 -11.02
N HIS A 44 8.16 -3.50 -10.13
CA HIS A 44 8.69 -4.50 -9.19
C HIS A 44 9.37 -5.67 -9.90
N LYS A 45 8.76 -6.22 -10.95
CA LYS A 45 9.39 -7.28 -11.76
C LYS A 45 10.70 -6.84 -12.42
N LEU A 46 10.79 -5.61 -12.88
CA LEU A 46 12.03 -5.05 -13.41
C LEU A 46 13.08 -4.88 -12.30
N TYR A 47 12.64 -4.43 -11.13
CA TYR A 47 13.50 -4.27 -9.96
C TYR A 47 14.12 -5.60 -9.52
N GLU A 48 13.30 -6.68 -9.43
CA GLU A 48 13.76 -8.04 -9.13
C GLU A 48 14.76 -8.59 -10.17
N LYS A 49 14.60 -8.20 -11.45
CA LYS A 49 15.53 -8.56 -12.52
C LYS A 49 16.80 -7.71 -12.57
N GLY A 50 17.01 -6.79 -11.61
CA GLY A 50 18.18 -5.92 -11.56
C GLY A 50 18.07 -4.61 -12.34
N PHE A 51 17.00 -4.37 -13.11
CA PHE A 51 16.78 -3.11 -13.84
C PHE A 51 16.29 -1.98 -12.91
N LYS A 52 17.05 -1.72 -11.82
CA LYS A 52 16.62 -0.85 -10.73
C LYS A 52 16.34 0.59 -11.16
N ASN A 53 17.18 1.17 -12.02
CA ASN A 53 17.01 2.55 -12.50
C ASN A 53 15.73 2.70 -13.35
N LEU A 54 15.46 1.76 -14.25
CA LEU A 54 14.24 1.75 -15.04
C LEU A 54 12.99 1.57 -14.17
N ALA A 55 13.05 0.67 -13.20
CA ALA A 55 11.98 0.46 -12.23
C ALA A 55 11.68 1.74 -11.44
N ARG A 56 12.72 2.45 -10.97
CA ARG A 56 12.58 3.75 -10.27
C ARG A 56 11.98 4.82 -11.18
N TRP A 57 12.42 4.91 -12.42
CA TRP A 57 11.85 5.85 -13.39
C TRP A 57 10.35 5.64 -13.60
N ILE A 58 9.90 4.37 -13.73
CA ILE A 58 8.48 4.02 -13.84
C ILE A 58 7.71 4.44 -12.58
N SER A 59 8.29 4.20 -11.39
CA SER A 59 7.70 4.62 -10.11
C SER A 59 7.53 6.14 -10.05
N TYR A 60 8.54 6.92 -10.41
CA TYR A 60 8.45 8.38 -10.51
C TYR A 60 7.38 8.88 -11.46
N ARG A 61 7.28 8.28 -12.64
CA ARG A 61 6.23 8.61 -13.61
C ARG A 61 4.84 8.26 -13.06
N THR A 62 4.73 7.16 -12.33
CA THR A 62 3.48 6.74 -11.69
C THR A 62 3.05 7.73 -10.61
N ARG A 63 3.97 8.12 -9.71
CA ARG A 63 3.72 9.14 -8.69
C ARG A 63 3.20 10.45 -9.29
N ARG A 64 3.80 10.94 -10.38
CA ARG A 64 3.37 12.18 -11.05
C ARG A 64 1.94 12.11 -11.60
N ILE A 65 1.48 10.92 -11.99
CA ILE A 65 0.15 10.73 -12.58
C ILE A 65 -0.91 10.46 -11.49
N THR A 66 -0.53 9.78 -10.42
CA THR A 66 -1.49 9.25 -9.42
C THR A 66 -1.42 9.93 -8.06
N GLY A 67 -0.34 10.66 -7.77
CA GLY A 67 -0.05 11.17 -6.42
C GLY A 67 0.40 10.08 -5.43
N ILE A 68 0.61 8.84 -5.89
CA ILE A 68 0.94 7.66 -5.06
C ILE A 68 2.41 7.30 -5.31
N ASP A 69 3.23 7.33 -4.26
CA ASP A 69 4.64 6.96 -4.31
C ASP A 69 4.85 5.55 -3.77
N ILE A 70 5.07 4.58 -4.64
CA ILE A 70 5.40 3.21 -4.26
C ILE A 70 6.81 2.89 -4.74
N HIS A 71 7.71 2.57 -3.80
CA HIS A 71 9.05 2.12 -4.16
C HIS A 71 8.97 0.78 -4.91
N PRO A 72 9.68 0.58 -6.04
CA PRO A 72 9.57 -0.65 -6.82
C PRO A 72 10.07 -1.90 -6.08
N GLY A 73 10.83 -1.77 -4.99
CA GLY A 73 11.24 -2.87 -4.12
C GLY A 73 10.14 -3.36 -3.17
N ALA A 74 9.10 -2.56 -2.92
CA ALA A 74 8.00 -2.96 -2.03
C ALA A 74 7.29 -4.22 -2.54
N GLN A 75 6.88 -5.09 -1.63
CA GLN A 75 6.12 -6.30 -1.94
C GLN A 75 4.64 -6.06 -1.62
N ILE A 76 3.77 -6.19 -2.61
CA ILE A 76 2.34 -5.93 -2.46
C ILE A 76 1.55 -7.18 -2.87
N GLY A 77 0.73 -7.65 -1.95
CA GLY A 77 -0.13 -8.81 -2.11
C GLY A 77 -1.28 -8.61 -3.10
N ARG A 78 -2.31 -9.42 -2.98
CA ARG A 78 -3.45 -9.50 -3.88
C ARG A 78 -4.66 -8.78 -3.30
N ARG A 79 -5.54 -8.29 -4.18
CA ARG A 79 -6.80 -7.62 -3.81
C ARG A 79 -6.60 -6.43 -2.86
N VAL A 80 -5.46 -5.75 -3.05
CA VAL A 80 -5.20 -4.49 -2.33
C VAL A 80 -6.04 -3.39 -2.99
N PHE A 81 -6.74 -2.63 -2.18
CA PHE A 81 -7.55 -1.52 -2.61
C PHE A 81 -6.95 -0.20 -2.10
N ILE A 82 -6.63 0.70 -3.00
CA ILE A 82 -6.16 2.06 -2.68
C ILE A 82 -7.27 3.04 -3.02
N ASP A 83 -7.85 3.64 -2.00
CA ASP A 83 -8.92 4.63 -2.15
C ASP A 83 -8.37 6.05 -2.16
N HIS A 84 -8.80 6.88 -3.11
CA HIS A 84 -8.29 8.22 -3.42
C HIS A 84 -6.80 8.23 -3.76
N GLY A 85 -5.95 7.82 -2.86
CA GLY A 85 -4.52 7.53 -3.05
C GLY A 85 -3.56 8.71 -2.96
N MET A 86 -4.03 9.95 -3.08
CA MET A 86 -3.15 11.13 -3.04
C MET A 86 -2.32 11.16 -1.76
N GLY A 87 -1.00 11.37 -1.90
CA GLY A 87 -0.08 11.52 -0.77
C GLY A 87 0.36 10.20 -0.12
N ILE A 88 -0.03 9.04 -0.64
CA ILE A 88 0.47 7.75 -0.15
C ILE A 88 1.97 7.62 -0.44
N VAL A 89 2.72 7.14 0.56
CA VAL A 89 4.14 6.77 0.44
C VAL A 89 4.36 5.35 0.95
N ILE A 90 4.88 4.47 0.11
CA ILE A 90 5.22 3.08 0.43
C ILE A 90 6.70 2.83 0.18
N GLY A 91 7.46 2.62 1.26
CA GLY A 91 8.91 2.50 1.25
C GLY A 91 9.44 1.17 0.69
N GLU A 92 10.73 1.10 0.44
CA GLU A 92 11.43 0.04 -0.29
C GLU A 92 11.22 -1.36 0.24
N THR A 93 11.38 -1.56 1.55
CA THR A 93 11.32 -2.89 2.19
C THR A 93 9.95 -3.19 2.81
N THR A 94 8.92 -2.38 2.48
CA THR A 94 7.56 -2.61 2.92
C THR A 94 7.01 -3.91 2.34
N VAL A 95 6.33 -4.67 3.20
CA VAL A 95 5.54 -5.83 2.78
C VAL A 95 4.08 -5.57 3.12
N ILE A 96 3.18 -5.77 2.15
CA ILE A 96 1.73 -5.63 2.31
C ILE A 96 1.08 -6.95 1.95
N GLY A 97 0.28 -7.49 2.85
CA GLY A 97 -0.47 -8.72 2.66
C GLY A 97 -1.61 -8.61 1.64
N ASN A 98 -2.53 -9.57 1.70
CA ASN A 98 -3.70 -9.62 0.83
C ASN A 98 -4.88 -8.88 1.46
N ASP A 99 -5.84 -8.45 0.62
CA ASP A 99 -7.10 -7.85 1.05
C ASP A 99 -6.93 -6.59 1.92
N VAL A 100 -5.85 -5.84 1.70
CA VAL A 100 -5.54 -4.62 2.46
C VAL A 100 -6.20 -3.41 1.80
N ILE A 101 -6.78 -2.54 2.64
CA ILE A 101 -7.36 -1.26 2.21
C ILE A 101 -6.45 -0.13 2.68
N ILE A 102 -6.12 0.79 1.77
CA ILE A 102 -5.22 1.93 2.04
C ILE A 102 -5.88 3.21 1.56
N TYR A 103 -6.14 4.12 2.48
CA TYR A 103 -6.67 5.45 2.17
C TYR A 103 -5.55 6.47 1.87
N HIS A 104 -5.94 7.62 1.34
CA HIS A 104 -5.02 8.71 1.02
C HIS A 104 -4.15 9.14 2.21
N GLY A 105 -2.97 9.71 1.92
CA GLY A 105 -2.05 10.23 2.92
C GLY A 105 -1.36 9.19 3.79
N VAL A 106 -1.62 7.90 3.61
CA VAL A 106 -0.96 6.83 4.37
C VAL A 106 0.53 6.80 4.06
N THR A 107 1.35 6.74 5.12
CA THR A 107 2.80 6.59 5.00
C THR A 107 3.25 5.27 5.63
N LEU A 108 3.88 4.41 4.85
CA LEU A 108 4.61 3.23 5.29
C LEU A 108 6.11 3.51 5.16
N GLY A 109 6.67 4.16 6.20
CA GLY A 109 7.97 4.79 6.19
C GLY A 109 9.04 4.07 7.00
N ALA A 110 10.28 4.57 6.90
CA ALA A 110 11.40 4.16 7.74
C ALA A 110 11.51 5.07 8.96
N SER A 111 11.93 4.52 10.09
CA SER A 111 12.31 5.29 11.28
C SER A 111 13.83 5.44 11.43
N THR A 112 14.62 4.82 10.54
CA THR A 112 16.08 4.83 10.56
C THR A 112 16.67 4.99 9.16
N PHE A 113 17.95 5.38 9.08
CA PHE A 113 18.71 5.43 7.81
C PHE A 113 19.41 4.11 7.46
N SER A 114 19.10 3.02 8.15
CA SER A 114 19.66 1.70 7.87
C SER A 114 19.39 1.26 6.42
N LYS A 115 20.31 0.52 5.82
CA LYS A 115 20.13 -0.07 4.48
C LYS A 115 19.41 -1.41 4.48
N VAL A 116 19.19 -2.01 5.66
CA VAL A 116 18.45 -3.25 5.82
C VAL A 116 16.96 -2.99 6.03
N ASP A 117 16.20 -4.01 6.36
CA ASP A 117 14.76 -3.92 6.64
C ASP A 117 14.45 -2.76 7.60
N ARG A 118 13.75 -1.75 7.08
CA ARG A 118 13.47 -0.50 7.80
C ARG A 118 12.04 0.00 7.63
N HIS A 119 11.21 -0.73 6.87
CA HIS A 119 9.83 -0.36 6.60
C HIS A 119 8.86 -1.40 7.13
N PRO A 120 7.57 -1.03 7.32
CA PRO A 120 6.59 -1.87 7.95
C PRO A 120 6.25 -3.15 7.17
N LYS A 121 5.80 -4.15 7.93
CA LYS A 121 5.15 -5.37 7.44
C LYS A 121 3.66 -5.30 7.82
N ILE A 122 2.80 -5.21 6.84
CA ILE A 122 1.35 -5.13 7.00
C ILE A 122 0.76 -6.51 6.70
N GLY A 123 0.01 -7.06 7.63
CA GLY A 123 -0.66 -8.35 7.52
C GLY A 123 -1.80 -8.37 6.49
N ASN A 124 -2.57 -9.43 6.50
CA ASN A 124 -3.73 -9.59 5.63
C ASN A 124 -4.98 -8.91 6.23
N ASN A 125 -5.91 -8.50 5.38
CA ASN A 125 -7.19 -7.92 5.80
C ASN A 125 -7.04 -6.71 6.73
N VAL A 126 -5.98 -5.91 6.55
CA VAL A 126 -5.70 -4.70 7.34
C VAL A 126 -6.32 -3.48 6.65
N ILE A 127 -6.87 -2.57 7.46
CA ILE A 127 -7.36 -1.27 6.98
C ILE A 127 -6.46 -0.16 7.51
N LEU A 128 -5.88 0.61 6.60
CA LEU A 128 -5.07 1.80 6.92
C LEU A 128 -5.88 3.04 6.53
N TYR A 129 -6.50 3.69 7.52
CA TYR A 129 -7.30 4.88 7.29
C TYR A 129 -6.46 6.11 6.96
N ALA A 130 -7.13 7.14 6.46
CA ALA A 130 -6.53 8.35 5.93
C ALA A 130 -5.48 8.98 6.86
N ASN A 131 -4.34 9.36 6.28
CA ASN A 131 -3.22 10.01 6.97
C ASN A 131 -2.58 9.17 8.09
N ALA A 132 -2.85 7.86 8.17
CA ALA A 132 -2.14 6.99 9.10
C ALA A 132 -0.66 6.87 8.72
N THR A 133 0.23 6.93 9.71
CA THR A 133 1.68 6.77 9.55
C THR A 133 2.13 5.54 10.31
N VAL A 134 2.73 4.59 9.60
CA VAL A 134 3.38 3.41 10.19
C VAL A 134 4.86 3.49 9.84
N ALA A 135 5.73 3.61 10.82
CA ALA A 135 7.14 3.87 10.58
C ALA A 135 8.06 2.93 11.36
N GLY A 136 9.05 2.37 10.65
CA GLY A 136 10.05 1.45 11.18
C GLY A 136 9.87 0.02 10.69
N ASN A 137 10.81 -0.84 11.06
CA ASN A 137 10.71 -2.29 10.83
C ASN A 137 9.79 -2.93 11.89
N ILE A 138 8.52 -2.66 11.78
CA ILE A 138 7.46 -3.09 12.69
C ILE A 138 6.38 -3.85 11.92
N SER A 139 5.57 -4.63 12.63
CA SER A 139 4.50 -5.43 12.04
C SER A 139 3.13 -4.96 12.53
N ILE A 140 2.17 -4.88 11.63
CA ILE A 140 0.75 -4.77 11.93
C ILE A 140 0.13 -6.12 11.62
N GLY A 141 -0.40 -6.80 12.64
CA GLY A 141 -0.98 -8.13 12.50
C GLY A 141 -2.26 -8.15 11.67
N ASP A 142 -2.65 -9.34 11.26
CA ASP A 142 -3.82 -9.57 10.41
C ASP A 142 -5.11 -9.01 11.03
N ASN A 143 -6.10 -8.67 10.21
CA ASN A 143 -7.44 -8.18 10.60
C ASN A 143 -7.41 -6.91 11.46
N SER A 144 -6.33 -6.13 11.41
CA SER A 144 -6.18 -4.92 12.22
C SER A 144 -6.66 -3.68 11.48
N ILE A 145 -7.03 -2.66 12.25
CA ILE A 145 -7.46 -1.36 11.75
C ILE A 145 -6.55 -0.28 12.33
N VAL A 146 -5.93 0.51 11.47
CA VAL A 146 -5.19 1.71 11.86
C VAL A 146 -6.08 2.91 11.59
N ALA A 147 -6.52 3.59 12.64
CA ALA A 147 -7.44 4.71 12.57
C ALA A 147 -6.80 5.93 11.90
N THR A 148 -7.65 6.82 11.40
CA THR A 148 -7.27 8.08 10.74
C THR A 148 -6.27 8.88 11.59
N GLY A 149 -5.19 9.37 10.96
CA GLY A 149 -4.18 10.21 11.58
C GLY A 149 -3.32 9.53 12.65
N SER A 150 -3.43 8.22 12.84
CA SER A 150 -2.64 7.50 13.84
C SER A 150 -1.17 7.41 13.45
N VAL A 151 -0.27 7.51 14.43
CA VAL A 151 1.18 7.32 14.26
C VAL A 151 1.64 6.08 15.00
N VAL A 152 2.03 5.04 14.24
CA VAL A 152 2.39 3.73 14.77
C VAL A 152 3.90 3.55 14.66
N LEU A 153 4.56 3.39 15.82
CA LEU A 153 6.02 3.28 15.93
C LEU A 153 6.47 1.96 16.58
N LYS A 154 5.53 1.05 16.89
CA LYS A 154 5.80 -0.28 17.45
C LYS A 154 4.87 -1.31 16.82
N SER A 155 5.29 -2.57 16.84
CA SER A 155 4.47 -3.67 16.33
C SER A 155 3.17 -3.81 17.11
N MET A 156 2.09 -4.16 16.37
CA MET A 156 0.75 -4.38 16.92
C MET A 156 0.31 -5.80 16.57
N PRO A 157 -0.33 -6.52 17.52
CA PRO A 157 -0.82 -7.87 17.27
C PRO A 157 -1.96 -7.89 16.25
N GLU A 158 -2.38 -9.06 15.86
CA GLU A 158 -3.57 -9.25 15.02
C GLU A 158 -4.86 -8.81 15.74
N ASN A 159 -5.90 -8.52 14.96
CA ASN A 159 -7.22 -8.10 15.45
C ASN A 159 -7.19 -6.79 16.28
N SER A 160 -6.19 -5.93 16.05
CA SER A 160 -6.01 -4.67 16.79
C SER A 160 -6.80 -3.52 16.19
N PHE A 161 -7.43 -2.73 17.04
CA PHE A 161 -7.89 -1.38 16.69
C PHE A 161 -6.87 -0.35 17.20
N ILE A 162 -6.11 0.26 16.29
CA ILE A 162 -4.93 1.07 16.56
C ILE A 162 -5.27 2.53 16.36
N LYS A 163 -5.14 3.35 17.41
CA LYS A 163 -5.47 4.78 17.38
C LYS A 163 -4.50 5.62 18.20
N GLY A 164 -4.42 6.90 17.87
CA GLY A 164 -3.67 7.89 18.64
C GLY A 164 -2.30 8.24 18.04
N MET A 165 -1.60 9.13 18.73
CA MET A 165 -0.34 9.73 18.29
C MET A 165 0.59 9.97 19.49
N PRO A 166 1.59 9.11 19.76
CA PRO A 166 1.81 7.79 19.16
C PRO A 166 0.67 6.81 19.47
N ALA A 167 0.42 5.87 18.54
CA ALA A 167 -0.70 4.96 18.66
C ALA A 167 -0.52 3.93 19.78
N THR A 168 -1.61 3.65 20.50
CA THR A 168 -1.73 2.53 21.41
C THR A 168 -2.75 1.53 20.85
N SER A 169 -2.59 0.24 21.18
CA SER A 169 -3.61 -0.77 20.89
C SER A 169 -4.60 -0.87 22.03
N THR A 170 -5.88 -1.00 21.71
CA THR A 170 -6.90 -1.50 22.64
C THR A 170 -7.31 -2.88 22.16
N PRO A 171 -7.54 -3.80 23.08
CA PRO A 171 -8.04 -5.13 22.74
C PRO A 171 -9.44 -5.07 22.13
#